data_7a0869df70c206cd7173b7b4237bd1cc
#
_entry.id   7a0869df70c206cd7173b7b4237bd1cc
#
_cell.length_a   1.000
_cell.length_b   1.000
_cell.length_c   1.000
_cell.angle_alpha   90.00
_cell.angle_beta   90.00
_cell.angle_gamma   90.00
#
_symmetry.space_group_name_H-M   'P 1'
#
loop_
_entity.id
_entity.type
_entity.pdbx_description
1 polymer ?
#
loop_
_entity_poly.entity_id
_entity_poly.type
_entity_poly.pdbx_seq_one_letter_code
_entity_poly.pdbx_strand_id
1 'polypeptide(L)'
;MSDASGVMTAANMTVDGDRLWDSLDQMAQIGPGIAGGCNRQTLTDADAEGRSLFQRWCEEAGMTMGVDRMGSMFMRHEGVEPDLDPVYIGSHLDTQPTGGRYDGVLGVLAGLEVIRSIRDLGIRTRRPIVVTNWTNEEGARFAPAMLASGVFAGVLTEDYANSRQDADGKRFGDELDRIGWRGTEAPGDRKIHAMFELHIEQGPILEAEGKQIGVVTHGQGLWWLQVTLTGKDAHTGSTPMAMRVNAGLGMARIIEAVHCIAMDHQPDAVGAVGQANLFPNSRNVIPGKAVFCIDFRSPDLEKLTSMRSRLEAEAAEIAAELGLGIEIEPVGHFDPVTFDPDLVGKVRGAAEKLGYSHMDIVSGAGHDACWIAKLAPTVMIMCPCEGGLSHNEAEAITPDWARAGCDVLLHAVLDAAEIVR
;
A
#
# COMPACT_ATOMS: atom_id res chain seq x y z
N MET A 1 36.31 -12.33 39.86
CA MET A 1 34.95 -12.76 39.48
C MET A 1 34.24 -11.53 38.98
N SER A 2 34.30 -11.31 37.66
CA SER A 2 33.65 -10.18 36.98
C SER A 2 32.17 -10.52 36.79
N ASP A 3 31.35 -9.70 37.39
CA ASP A 3 29.88 -9.72 37.27
C ASP A 3 29.53 -9.32 35.85
N ALA A 4 29.19 -10.32 35.02
CA ALA A 4 28.71 -10.14 33.64
C ALA A 4 27.17 -10.13 33.63
N SER A 5 26.57 -9.21 34.37
CA SER A 5 25.19 -8.80 34.14
C SER A 5 25.18 -7.88 32.91
N GLY A 6 25.16 -8.47 31.72
CA GLY A 6 24.99 -7.72 30.48
C GLY A 6 23.62 -7.07 30.48
N VAL A 7 23.53 -5.83 30.93
CA VAL A 7 22.36 -5.00 30.77
C VAL A 7 22.14 -4.87 29.26
N MET A 8 21.08 -5.51 28.72
CA MET A 8 20.67 -5.34 27.33
C MET A 8 20.36 -3.84 27.11
N THR A 9 21.23 -3.18 26.37
CA THR A 9 21.00 -1.81 25.90
C THR A 9 20.24 -1.85 24.58
N ALA A 10 19.60 -0.76 24.21
CA ALA A 10 18.94 -0.65 22.92
C ALA A 10 19.85 -0.99 21.73
N ALA A 11 21.12 -0.62 21.82
CA ALA A 11 22.14 -0.93 20.81
C ALA A 11 22.40 -2.43 20.61
N ASN A 12 21.99 -3.28 21.58
CA ASN A 12 22.16 -4.74 21.53
C ASN A 12 20.87 -5.46 21.12
N MET A 13 19.77 -4.73 20.89
CA MET A 13 18.49 -5.29 20.41
C MET A 13 18.34 -4.91 18.94
N THR A 14 19.01 -5.64 18.08
CA THR A 14 18.91 -5.50 16.62
C THR A 14 18.47 -6.83 16.00
N VAL A 15 17.87 -6.75 14.82
CA VAL A 15 17.51 -7.93 14.05
C VAL A 15 18.75 -8.54 13.38
N ASP A 16 18.63 -9.80 12.95
CA ASP A 16 19.59 -10.42 12.04
C ASP A 16 19.27 -9.97 10.60
N GLY A 17 19.94 -8.91 10.15
CA GLY A 17 19.71 -8.32 8.83
C GLY A 17 20.07 -9.26 7.68
N ASP A 18 21.09 -10.11 7.85
CA ASP A 18 21.48 -11.08 6.83
C ASP A 18 20.40 -12.16 6.68
N ARG A 19 19.83 -12.64 7.77
CA ARG A 19 18.72 -13.61 7.76
C ARG A 19 17.43 -13.02 7.15
N LEU A 20 17.13 -11.74 7.44
CA LEU A 20 16.04 -11.05 6.77
C LEU A 20 16.26 -11.01 5.25
N TRP A 21 17.47 -10.60 4.84
CA TRP A 21 17.82 -10.51 3.42
C TRP A 21 17.77 -11.86 2.71
N ASP A 22 18.30 -12.91 3.33
CA ASP A 22 18.18 -14.28 2.82
C ASP A 22 16.73 -14.73 2.66
N SER A 23 15.85 -14.35 3.59
CA SER A 23 14.42 -14.66 3.50
C SER A 23 13.74 -13.92 2.33
N LEU A 24 14.09 -12.65 2.09
CA LEU A 24 13.63 -11.86 0.95
C LEU A 24 14.09 -12.50 -0.37
N ASP A 25 15.38 -12.85 -0.47
CA ASP A 25 15.94 -13.48 -1.68
C ASP A 25 15.31 -14.85 -1.97
N GLN A 26 15.04 -15.66 -0.95
CA GLN A 26 14.37 -16.95 -1.13
C GLN A 26 12.90 -16.77 -1.57
N MET A 27 12.17 -15.83 -0.98
CA MET A 27 10.78 -15.53 -1.39
C MET A 27 10.72 -15.01 -2.82
N ALA A 28 11.70 -14.25 -3.27
CA ALA A 28 11.79 -13.74 -4.63
C ALA A 28 12.02 -14.84 -5.70
N GLN A 29 12.43 -16.06 -5.30
CA GLN A 29 12.56 -17.19 -6.23
C GLN A 29 11.19 -17.82 -6.57
N ILE A 30 10.12 -17.46 -5.85
CA ILE A 30 8.77 -17.97 -6.08
C ILE A 30 7.99 -16.96 -6.91
N GLY A 31 7.57 -17.36 -8.10
CA GLY A 31 6.93 -16.48 -9.08
C GLY A 31 7.89 -15.40 -9.60
N PRO A 32 9.08 -15.78 -10.14
CA PRO A 32 10.01 -14.80 -10.67
C PRO A 32 9.42 -14.04 -11.86
N GLY A 33 9.74 -12.76 -11.97
CA GLY A 33 9.49 -11.94 -13.15
C GLY A 33 10.41 -12.32 -14.32
N ILE A 34 10.23 -11.67 -15.45
CA ILE A 34 11.04 -11.91 -16.67
C ILE A 34 12.29 -11.03 -16.73
N ALA A 35 12.32 -9.93 -15.97
CA ALA A 35 13.42 -8.96 -15.94
C ALA A 35 14.07 -8.85 -14.55
N GLY A 36 13.83 -9.81 -13.67
CA GLY A 36 14.47 -9.91 -12.37
C GLY A 36 13.61 -9.50 -11.17
N GLY A 37 12.38 -9.08 -11.38
CA GLY A 37 11.38 -8.81 -10.35
C GLY A 37 10.56 -10.04 -9.95
N CYS A 38 9.31 -9.82 -9.58
CA CYS A 38 8.34 -10.85 -9.18
C CYS A 38 7.03 -10.74 -9.95
N ASN A 39 6.40 -11.90 -10.17
CA ASN A 39 5.03 -12.05 -10.67
C ASN A 39 4.32 -13.13 -9.82
N ARG A 40 4.09 -12.82 -8.57
CA ARG A 40 3.37 -13.67 -7.62
C ARG A 40 2.00 -13.07 -7.34
N GLN A 41 1.18 -12.96 -8.39
CA GLN A 41 -0.16 -12.41 -8.24
C GLN A 41 -1.01 -13.26 -7.30
N THR A 42 -1.90 -12.61 -6.59
CA THR A 42 -2.76 -13.24 -5.58
C THR A 42 -3.51 -14.46 -6.14
N LEU A 43 -3.64 -15.50 -5.30
CA LEU A 43 -4.36 -16.76 -5.57
C LEU A 43 -3.87 -17.52 -6.82
N THR A 44 -2.63 -17.25 -7.27
CA THR A 44 -1.94 -18.11 -8.23
C THR A 44 -1.24 -19.27 -7.53
N ASP A 45 -0.74 -20.24 -8.29
CA ASP A 45 0.05 -21.35 -7.72
C ASP A 45 1.35 -20.82 -7.09
N ALA A 46 1.94 -19.77 -7.64
CA ALA A 46 3.10 -19.09 -7.05
C ALA A 46 2.74 -18.44 -5.70
N ASP A 47 1.57 -17.78 -5.57
CA ASP A 47 1.11 -17.25 -4.29
C ASP A 47 0.89 -18.37 -3.26
N ALA A 48 0.29 -19.49 -3.67
CA ALA A 48 0.11 -20.67 -2.80
C ALA A 48 1.47 -21.25 -2.30
N GLU A 49 2.48 -21.26 -3.16
CA GLU A 49 3.84 -21.69 -2.80
C GLU A 49 4.49 -20.70 -1.82
N GLY A 50 4.39 -19.37 -2.09
CA GLY A 50 4.91 -18.33 -1.20
C GLY A 50 4.26 -18.37 0.19
N ARG A 51 2.94 -18.52 0.26
CA ARG A 51 2.19 -18.73 1.51
C ARG A 51 2.67 -19.96 2.28
N SER A 52 2.89 -21.07 1.57
CA SER A 52 3.37 -22.31 2.18
C SER A 52 4.79 -22.17 2.72
N LEU A 53 5.66 -21.42 2.02
CA LEU A 53 7.01 -21.12 2.50
C LEU A 53 6.96 -20.23 3.76
N PHE A 54 6.16 -19.18 3.74
CA PHE A 54 5.98 -18.30 4.89
C PHE A 54 5.42 -19.04 6.11
N GLN A 55 4.38 -19.86 5.91
CA GLN A 55 3.82 -20.71 6.98
C GLN A 55 4.91 -21.56 7.63
N ARG A 56 5.69 -22.31 6.84
CA ARG A 56 6.76 -23.17 7.34
C ARG A 56 7.77 -22.39 8.19
N TRP A 57 8.24 -21.24 7.72
CA TRP A 57 9.18 -20.42 8.47
C TRP A 57 8.62 -19.88 9.78
N CYS A 58 7.34 -19.53 9.80
CA CYS A 58 6.67 -19.08 11.01
C CYS A 58 6.49 -20.24 12.02
N GLU A 59 6.13 -21.44 11.55
CA GLU A 59 6.02 -22.63 12.40
C GLU A 59 7.39 -23.03 12.99
N GLU A 60 8.47 -22.97 12.21
CA GLU A 60 9.85 -23.14 12.67
C GLU A 60 10.25 -22.07 13.71
N ALA A 61 9.73 -20.86 13.57
CA ALA A 61 9.85 -19.79 14.56
C ALA A 61 8.92 -19.98 15.77
N GLY A 62 8.16 -21.08 15.88
CA GLY A 62 7.30 -21.43 17.00
C GLY A 62 6.00 -20.65 17.06
N MET A 63 5.52 -20.17 15.93
CA MET A 63 4.23 -19.49 15.81
C MET A 63 3.12 -20.47 15.46
N THR A 64 1.88 -20.11 15.77
CA THR A 64 0.67 -20.84 15.37
C THR A 64 -0.10 -20.07 14.31
N MET A 65 -0.67 -20.76 13.33
CA MET A 65 -1.38 -20.17 12.22
C MET A 65 -2.89 -20.17 12.40
N GLY A 66 -3.54 -19.03 12.14
CA GLY A 66 -4.95 -18.92 11.81
C GLY A 66 -5.12 -18.38 10.40
N VAL A 67 -6.25 -18.68 9.77
CA VAL A 67 -6.59 -18.20 8.43
C VAL A 67 -8.07 -17.83 8.38
N ASP A 68 -8.39 -16.66 7.87
CA ASP A 68 -9.78 -16.26 7.70
C ASP A 68 -10.39 -16.73 6.36
N ARG A 69 -11.70 -16.51 6.19
CA ARG A 69 -12.41 -16.89 4.96
C ARG A 69 -12.01 -16.13 3.71
N MET A 70 -11.21 -15.04 3.88
CA MET A 70 -10.58 -14.30 2.77
C MET A 70 -9.18 -14.80 2.44
N GLY A 71 -8.66 -15.78 3.22
CA GLY A 71 -7.34 -16.34 3.05
C GLY A 71 -6.22 -15.53 3.69
N SER A 72 -6.52 -14.47 4.45
CA SER A 72 -5.50 -13.74 5.19
C SER A 72 -4.90 -14.63 6.27
N MET A 73 -3.56 -14.63 6.37
CA MET A 73 -2.81 -15.48 7.30
C MET A 73 -2.46 -14.69 8.55
N PHE A 74 -2.64 -15.29 9.71
CA PHE A 74 -2.37 -14.72 11.03
C PHE A 74 -1.45 -15.64 11.80
N MET A 75 -0.16 -15.34 11.82
CA MET A 75 0.87 -16.13 12.48
C MET A 75 1.10 -15.55 13.87
N ARG A 76 0.68 -16.29 14.91
CA ARG A 76 0.66 -15.82 16.29
C ARG A 76 1.85 -16.36 17.08
N HIS A 77 2.58 -15.44 17.72
CA HIS A 77 3.57 -15.69 18.78
C HIS A 77 2.96 -15.33 20.13
N GLU A 78 3.01 -16.25 21.10
CA GLU A 78 2.35 -16.05 22.39
C GLU A 78 3.08 -15.05 23.28
N GLY A 79 2.28 -14.24 23.98
CA GLY A 79 2.73 -13.42 25.10
C GLY A 79 2.54 -14.12 26.45
N VAL A 80 2.98 -13.48 27.51
CA VAL A 80 2.80 -13.98 28.88
C VAL A 80 1.33 -13.94 29.29
N GLU A 81 0.58 -12.98 28.77
CA GLU A 81 -0.86 -12.83 28.96
C GLU A 81 -1.57 -13.07 27.61
N PRO A 82 -1.85 -14.35 27.26
CA PRO A 82 -2.33 -14.72 25.93
C PRO A 82 -3.73 -14.18 25.60
N ASP A 83 -4.51 -13.82 26.61
CA ASP A 83 -5.88 -13.30 26.43
C ASP A 83 -5.92 -11.80 26.10
N LEU A 84 -4.80 -11.10 26.18
CA LEU A 84 -4.72 -9.71 25.77
C LEU A 84 -4.80 -9.55 24.25
N ASP A 85 -5.40 -8.44 23.82
CA ASP A 85 -5.43 -8.08 22.41
C ASP A 85 -4.00 -7.97 21.85
N PRO A 86 -3.66 -8.67 20.75
CA PRO A 86 -2.29 -8.77 20.24
C PRO A 86 -1.84 -7.50 19.50
N VAL A 87 -0.53 -7.33 19.43
CA VAL A 87 0.12 -6.38 18.53
C VAL A 87 0.31 -7.06 17.18
N TYR A 88 -0.09 -6.40 16.09
CA TYR A 88 0.03 -6.89 14.74
C TYR A 88 1.21 -6.27 14.01
N ILE A 89 1.86 -7.07 13.18
CA ILE A 89 2.83 -6.67 12.18
C ILE A 89 2.38 -7.31 10.87
N GLY A 90 2.39 -6.59 9.77
CA GLY A 90 2.06 -7.26 8.51
C GLY A 90 2.00 -6.34 7.33
N SER A 91 1.84 -6.96 6.18
CA SER A 91 1.66 -6.40 4.86
C SER A 91 1.12 -7.52 3.96
N HIS A 92 1.59 -7.64 2.72
CA HIS A 92 1.15 -8.64 1.75
C HIS A 92 2.31 -9.39 1.09
N LEU A 93 2.02 -10.57 0.54
CA LEU A 93 2.97 -11.37 -0.25
C LEU A 93 2.64 -11.37 -1.75
N ASP A 94 1.43 -10.99 -2.14
CA ASP A 94 1.08 -10.86 -3.56
C ASP A 94 1.78 -9.66 -4.20
N THR A 95 2.03 -9.73 -5.50
CA THR A 95 2.77 -8.72 -6.26
C THR A 95 2.01 -8.31 -7.52
N GLN A 96 2.41 -7.19 -8.11
CA GLN A 96 2.02 -6.81 -9.47
C GLN A 96 2.50 -7.85 -10.50
N PRO A 97 1.92 -7.90 -11.73
CA PRO A 97 2.38 -8.80 -12.79
C PRO A 97 3.84 -8.59 -13.22
N THR A 98 4.33 -7.35 -13.10
CA THR A 98 5.72 -6.95 -13.33
C THR A 98 6.23 -6.21 -12.10
N GLY A 99 6.00 -6.81 -10.92
CA GLY A 99 6.29 -6.22 -9.62
C GLY A 99 7.75 -6.32 -9.22
N GLY A 100 8.08 -5.63 -8.14
CA GLY A 100 9.35 -5.74 -7.45
C GLY A 100 9.44 -6.98 -6.56
N ARG A 101 10.53 -7.07 -5.81
CA ARG A 101 10.80 -8.17 -4.87
C ARG A 101 10.43 -7.82 -3.43
N TYR A 102 10.23 -6.54 -3.14
CA TYR A 102 10.24 -6.00 -1.78
C TYR A 102 8.89 -5.39 -1.38
N ASP A 103 8.13 -4.92 -2.36
CA ASP A 103 6.80 -4.33 -2.19
C ASP A 103 5.89 -5.30 -1.42
N GLY A 104 5.41 -4.89 -0.24
CA GLY A 104 4.65 -5.71 0.72
C GLY A 104 5.44 -6.83 1.39
N VAL A 105 6.24 -7.56 0.60
CA VAL A 105 7.02 -8.72 1.05
C VAL A 105 7.96 -8.37 2.19
N LEU A 106 8.58 -7.17 2.13
CA LEU A 106 9.44 -6.67 3.19
C LEU A 106 8.70 -6.62 4.53
N GLY A 107 7.49 -6.09 4.57
CA GLY A 107 6.71 -5.94 5.81
C GLY A 107 6.34 -7.27 6.45
N VAL A 108 5.95 -8.25 5.64
CA VAL A 108 5.61 -9.60 6.12
C VAL A 108 6.85 -10.31 6.66
N LEU A 109 7.96 -10.30 5.91
CA LEU A 109 9.19 -11.01 6.31
C LEU A 109 9.94 -10.27 7.42
N ALA A 110 9.85 -8.96 7.52
CA ALA A 110 10.33 -8.21 8.68
C ALA A 110 9.54 -8.60 9.95
N GLY A 111 8.23 -8.81 9.85
CA GLY A 111 7.43 -9.34 10.96
C GLY A 111 7.92 -10.70 11.44
N LEU A 112 8.23 -11.62 10.53
CA LEU A 112 8.84 -12.91 10.87
C LEU A 112 10.21 -12.72 11.52
N GLU A 113 11.05 -11.82 11.00
CA GLU A 113 12.39 -11.56 11.54
C GLU A 113 12.32 -10.93 12.94
N VAL A 114 11.35 -10.07 13.21
CA VAL A 114 11.07 -9.55 14.56
C VAL A 114 10.83 -10.70 15.54
N ILE A 115 10.00 -11.70 15.20
CA ILE A 115 9.73 -12.85 16.06
C ILE A 115 10.98 -13.72 16.25
N ARG A 116 11.74 -13.98 15.19
CA ARG A 116 13.01 -14.73 15.28
C ARG A 116 13.98 -14.02 16.23
N SER A 117 14.12 -12.71 16.10
CA SER A 117 15.00 -11.89 16.95
C SER A 117 14.53 -11.86 18.41
N ILE A 118 13.24 -11.75 18.68
CA ILE A 118 12.65 -11.84 20.03
C ILE A 118 13.05 -13.17 20.70
N ARG A 119 12.97 -14.27 19.95
CA ARG A 119 13.36 -15.60 20.45
C ARG A 119 14.87 -15.73 20.70
N ASP A 120 15.68 -15.28 19.75
CA ASP A 120 17.15 -15.35 19.85
C ASP A 120 17.67 -14.51 21.04
N LEU A 121 17.04 -13.36 21.30
CA LEU A 121 17.34 -12.48 22.44
C LEU A 121 16.71 -12.96 23.75
N GLY A 122 15.89 -14.01 23.74
CA GLY A 122 15.19 -14.52 24.93
C GLY A 122 14.20 -13.52 25.52
N ILE A 123 13.69 -12.59 24.72
CA ILE A 123 12.72 -11.57 25.16
C ILE A 123 11.34 -12.21 25.29
N ARG A 124 10.60 -11.81 26.32
CA ARG A 124 9.21 -12.16 26.50
C ARG A 124 8.36 -10.89 26.48
N THR A 125 7.27 -10.92 25.74
CA THR A 125 6.32 -9.81 25.71
C THR A 125 5.08 -10.13 26.56
N ARG A 126 4.45 -9.10 27.08
CA ARG A 126 3.21 -9.26 27.83
C ARG A 126 2.08 -9.66 26.88
N ARG A 127 1.91 -8.93 25.77
CA ARG A 127 0.92 -9.19 24.73
C ARG A 127 1.44 -10.18 23.71
N PRO A 128 0.55 -11.00 23.12
CA PRO A 128 0.89 -11.74 21.91
C PRO A 128 1.25 -10.81 20.76
N ILE A 129 2.05 -11.32 19.81
CA ILE A 129 2.35 -10.64 18.55
C ILE A 129 1.84 -11.52 17.40
N VAL A 130 1.19 -10.91 16.42
CA VAL A 130 0.67 -11.59 15.22
C VAL A 130 1.33 -11.01 14.00
N VAL A 131 1.94 -11.86 13.17
CA VAL A 131 2.43 -11.48 11.84
C VAL A 131 1.38 -11.83 10.80
N THR A 132 0.95 -10.86 10.00
CA THR A 132 -0.15 -11.01 9.05
C THR A 132 0.34 -10.90 7.62
N ASN A 133 -0.19 -11.78 6.76
CA ASN A 133 -0.16 -11.64 5.31
C ASN A 133 -1.61 -11.41 4.82
N TRP A 134 -1.91 -10.18 4.41
CA TRP A 134 -3.21 -9.84 3.83
C TRP A 134 -3.33 -10.38 2.41
N THR A 135 -4.53 -10.83 2.02
CA THR A 135 -4.76 -11.39 0.68
C THR A 135 -5.23 -10.32 -0.28
N ASN A 136 -4.61 -10.24 -1.45
CA ASN A 136 -4.99 -9.34 -2.55
C ASN A 136 -4.91 -7.86 -2.16
N GLU A 137 -3.77 -7.46 -1.61
CA GLU A 137 -3.50 -6.05 -1.35
C GLU A 137 -3.36 -5.29 -2.66
N GLU A 138 -2.59 -5.79 -3.59
CA GLU A 138 -2.26 -5.17 -4.88
C GLU A 138 -3.48 -4.95 -5.80
N GLY A 139 -4.51 -5.77 -5.70
CA GLY A 139 -5.67 -5.68 -6.57
C GLY A 139 -5.40 -5.93 -8.06
N ALA A 140 -4.17 -6.30 -8.41
CA ALA A 140 -3.73 -6.47 -9.79
C ALA A 140 -4.49 -7.56 -10.54
N ARG A 141 -4.80 -8.66 -9.86
CA ARG A 141 -5.60 -9.75 -10.41
C ARG A 141 -7.09 -9.56 -10.15
N PHE A 142 -7.46 -9.19 -8.94
CA PHE A 142 -8.85 -8.99 -8.52
C PHE A 142 -9.04 -7.58 -7.94
N ALA A 143 -9.51 -6.64 -8.74
CA ALA A 143 -9.81 -5.29 -8.26
C ALA A 143 -11.02 -5.29 -7.30
N PRO A 144 -11.04 -4.42 -6.28
CA PRO A 144 -10.04 -3.40 -5.97
C PRO A 144 -8.83 -3.92 -5.19
N ALA A 145 -7.81 -3.07 -5.02
CA ALA A 145 -6.71 -3.26 -4.09
C ALA A 145 -7.20 -3.34 -2.63
N MET A 146 -6.34 -3.84 -1.71
CA MET A 146 -6.61 -3.97 -0.28
C MET A 146 -7.93 -4.72 0.00
N LEU A 147 -8.19 -5.80 -0.77
CA LEU A 147 -9.52 -6.45 -0.78
C LEU A 147 -9.81 -7.15 0.54
N ALA A 148 -8.89 -8.01 1.02
CA ALA A 148 -9.14 -8.79 2.23
C ALA A 148 -9.09 -7.94 3.49
N SER A 149 -8.18 -6.98 3.61
CA SER A 149 -8.15 -6.04 4.72
C SER A 149 -9.38 -5.13 4.73
N GLY A 150 -9.91 -4.77 3.55
CA GLY A 150 -11.16 -4.05 3.41
C GLY A 150 -12.38 -4.85 3.90
N VAL A 151 -12.41 -6.17 3.67
CA VAL A 151 -13.43 -7.05 4.23
C VAL A 151 -13.24 -7.20 5.75
N PHE A 152 -12.00 -7.37 6.20
CA PHE A 152 -11.66 -7.45 7.62
C PHE A 152 -12.09 -6.19 8.37
N ALA A 153 -11.92 -5.01 7.77
CA ALA A 153 -12.32 -3.74 8.34
C ALA A 153 -13.84 -3.44 8.20
N GLY A 154 -14.61 -4.32 7.59
CA GLY A 154 -16.06 -4.13 7.38
C GLY A 154 -16.40 -3.05 6.34
N VAL A 155 -15.43 -2.61 5.55
CA VAL A 155 -15.63 -1.63 4.46
C VAL A 155 -16.18 -2.32 3.21
N LEU A 156 -15.74 -3.55 2.98
CA LEU A 156 -16.21 -4.41 1.89
C LEU A 156 -16.93 -5.64 2.48
N THR A 157 -17.79 -6.27 1.69
CA THR A 157 -18.44 -7.52 2.09
C THR A 157 -17.72 -8.73 1.52
N GLU A 158 -17.79 -9.88 2.22
CA GLU A 158 -17.25 -11.15 1.72
C GLU A 158 -17.85 -11.53 0.36
N ASP A 159 -19.17 -11.32 0.17
CA ASP A 159 -19.85 -11.64 -1.09
C ASP A 159 -19.33 -10.78 -2.23
N TYR A 160 -19.12 -9.48 -1.98
CA TYR A 160 -18.49 -8.60 -2.96
C TYR A 160 -17.11 -9.09 -3.34
N ALA A 161 -16.25 -9.36 -2.36
CA ALA A 161 -14.89 -9.82 -2.59
C ALA A 161 -14.85 -11.17 -3.34
N ASN A 162 -15.63 -12.15 -2.89
CA ASN A 162 -15.71 -13.46 -3.53
C ASN A 162 -16.24 -13.41 -4.98
N SER A 163 -17.02 -12.36 -5.33
CA SER A 163 -17.57 -12.17 -6.67
C SER A 163 -16.60 -11.51 -7.66
N ARG A 164 -15.47 -10.94 -7.18
CA ARG A 164 -14.50 -10.27 -8.06
C ARG A 164 -13.94 -11.24 -9.09
N GLN A 165 -13.73 -10.77 -10.31
CA GLN A 165 -13.24 -11.57 -11.42
C GLN A 165 -11.94 -11.01 -11.95
N ASP A 166 -11.05 -11.89 -12.36
CA ASP A 166 -9.84 -11.55 -13.10
C ASP A 166 -10.15 -11.38 -14.60
N ALA A 167 -9.13 -11.06 -15.40
CA ALA A 167 -9.26 -10.85 -16.84
C ALA A 167 -9.72 -12.11 -17.60
N ASP A 168 -9.52 -13.30 -17.04
CA ASP A 168 -9.96 -14.57 -17.61
C ASP A 168 -11.37 -14.97 -17.14
N GLY A 169 -12.02 -14.16 -16.31
CA GLY A 169 -13.34 -14.41 -15.74
C GLY A 169 -13.36 -15.36 -14.55
N LYS A 170 -12.19 -15.72 -13.99
CA LYS A 170 -12.12 -16.54 -12.78
C LYS A 170 -12.49 -15.70 -11.56
N ARG A 171 -13.26 -16.28 -10.64
CA ARG A 171 -13.71 -15.58 -9.45
C ARG A 171 -12.70 -15.72 -8.31
N PHE A 172 -12.55 -14.67 -7.51
CA PHE A 172 -11.69 -14.66 -6.32
C PHE A 172 -12.01 -15.84 -5.38
N GLY A 173 -13.30 -16.03 -5.06
CA GLY A 173 -13.71 -17.12 -4.16
C GLY A 173 -13.36 -18.50 -4.69
N ASP A 174 -13.54 -18.74 -5.98
CA ASP A 174 -13.24 -20.04 -6.61
C ASP A 174 -11.72 -20.31 -6.65
N GLU A 175 -10.92 -19.29 -6.93
CA GLU A 175 -9.46 -19.40 -6.93
C GLU A 175 -8.89 -19.58 -5.52
N LEU A 176 -9.47 -18.93 -4.51
CA LEU A 176 -9.10 -19.12 -3.11
C LEU A 176 -9.34 -20.56 -2.66
N ASP A 177 -10.50 -21.15 -3.06
CA ASP A 177 -10.80 -22.56 -2.81
C ASP A 177 -9.87 -23.49 -3.59
N ARG A 178 -9.57 -23.16 -4.86
CA ARG A 178 -8.67 -23.95 -5.72
C ARG A 178 -7.29 -24.11 -5.13
N ILE A 179 -6.71 -23.04 -4.58
CA ILE A 179 -5.38 -23.12 -3.97
C ILE A 179 -5.40 -23.63 -2.53
N GLY A 180 -6.58 -23.88 -1.95
CA GLY A 180 -6.74 -24.47 -0.62
C GLY A 180 -6.43 -23.53 0.54
N TRP A 181 -6.49 -22.21 0.34
CA TRP A 181 -6.15 -21.23 1.36
C TRP A 181 -7.37 -20.53 1.99
N ARG A 182 -8.60 -20.96 1.70
CA ARG A 182 -9.77 -20.49 2.43
C ARG A 182 -9.77 -21.04 3.84
N GLY A 183 -9.66 -20.15 4.82
CA GLY A 183 -9.76 -20.50 6.23
C GLY A 183 -11.20 -20.60 6.73
N THR A 184 -11.33 -20.78 8.04
CA THR A 184 -12.62 -20.96 8.72
C THR A 184 -13.02 -19.76 9.57
N GLU A 185 -12.08 -18.87 9.87
CA GLU A 185 -12.32 -17.70 10.74
C GLU A 185 -13.12 -16.63 9.99
N ALA A 186 -14.02 -15.95 10.70
CA ALA A 186 -14.72 -14.82 10.14
C ALA A 186 -13.76 -13.63 10.01
N PRO A 187 -13.69 -12.94 8.84
CA PRO A 187 -12.95 -11.71 8.73
C PRO A 187 -13.45 -10.67 9.74
N GLY A 188 -12.53 -9.97 10.42
CA GLY A 188 -12.86 -8.95 11.41
C GLY A 188 -13.16 -9.45 12.84
N ASP A 189 -13.23 -10.76 13.08
CA ASP A 189 -13.46 -11.30 14.44
C ASP A 189 -12.23 -11.16 15.35
N ARG A 190 -11.05 -10.97 14.78
CA ARG A 190 -9.81 -10.83 15.53
C ARG A 190 -9.66 -9.42 16.08
N LYS A 191 -9.34 -9.32 17.36
CA LYS A 191 -9.02 -8.03 17.99
C LYS A 191 -7.58 -7.63 17.73
N ILE A 192 -7.35 -6.32 17.66
CA ILE A 192 -6.04 -5.72 17.41
C ILE A 192 -5.78 -4.66 18.47
N HIS A 193 -4.66 -4.77 19.21
CA HIS A 193 -4.22 -3.73 20.13
C HIS A 193 -3.54 -2.57 19.41
N ALA A 194 -2.64 -2.90 18.49
CA ALA A 194 -1.92 -1.95 17.63
C ALA A 194 -1.47 -2.69 16.36
N MET A 195 -1.34 -1.97 15.25
CA MET A 195 -0.84 -2.50 13.97
C MET A 195 0.36 -1.68 13.49
N PHE A 196 1.40 -2.39 13.07
CA PHE A 196 2.61 -1.83 12.44
C PHE A 196 2.79 -2.44 11.05
N GLU A 197 3.04 -1.60 10.06
CA GLU A 197 3.39 -2.03 8.71
C GLU A 197 4.72 -1.39 8.29
N LEU A 198 5.75 -2.22 8.07
CA LEU A 198 6.99 -1.79 7.43
C LEU A 198 6.82 -1.95 5.93
N HIS A 199 7.18 -0.92 5.18
CA HIS A 199 7.06 -0.92 3.73
C HIS A 199 8.22 -0.17 3.06
N ILE A 200 8.44 -0.37 1.77
CA ILE A 200 9.27 0.51 0.95
C ILE A 200 8.49 1.80 0.67
N GLU A 201 9.19 2.91 0.47
CA GLU A 201 8.53 4.22 0.23
C GLU A 201 7.69 4.24 -1.04
N GLN A 202 8.07 3.49 -2.06
CA GLN A 202 7.49 3.55 -3.41
C GLN A 202 7.60 4.95 -4.05
N GLY A 203 8.50 5.77 -3.54
CA GLY A 203 8.73 7.14 -3.92
C GLY A 203 10.20 7.55 -3.68
N PRO A 204 10.64 8.70 -4.20
CA PRO A 204 12.04 9.10 -4.21
C PRO A 204 12.47 9.99 -3.03
N ILE A 205 11.58 10.31 -2.08
CA ILE A 205 11.80 11.38 -1.10
C ILE A 205 12.89 10.99 -0.10
N LEU A 206 12.78 9.80 0.51
CA LEU A 206 13.74 9.36 1.53
C LEU A 206 15.14 9.23 0.97
N GLU A 207 15.29 8.68 -0.24
CA GLU A 207 16.59 8.60 -0.92
C GLU A 207 17.15 9.99 -1.22
N ALA A 208 16.33 10.89 -1.79
CA ALA A 208 16.73 12.26 -2.13
C ALA A 208 17.16 13.06 -0.87
N GLU A 209 16.50 12.85 0.26
CA GLU A 209 16.78 13.52 1.53
C GLU A 209 17.86 12.78 2.36
N GLY A 210 18.39 11.66 1.87
CA GLY A 210 19.40 10.85 2.57
C GLY A 210 18.91 10.30 3.91
N LYS A 211 17.62 9.94 3.99
CA LYS A 211 16.99 9.38 5.19
C LYS A 211 16.86 7.88 5.08
N GLN A 212 17.07 7.19 6.20
CA GLN A 212 16.95 5.73 6.29
C GLN A 212 15.54 5.29 6.65
N ILE A 213 14.80 6.16 7.38
CA ILE A 213 13.48 5.85 7.93
C ILE A 213 12.50 6.97 7.62
N GLY A 214 11.38 6.62 7.04
CA GLY A 214 10.17 7.44 6.97
C GLY A 214 9.21 7.08 8.11
N VAL A 215 8.93 8.05 8.97
CA VAL A 215 7.90 7.94 10.01
C VAL A 215 6.58 8.36 9.37
N VAL A 216 5.73 7.41 9.04
CA VAL A 216 4.52 7.71 8.26
C VAL A 216 3.44 8.29 9.17
N THR A 217 3.04 9.51 8.89
CA THR A 217 2.02 10.23 9.67
C THR A 217 0.63 10.13 9.08
N HIS A 218 0.54 10.01 7.74
CA HIS A 218 -0.74 9.96 7.01
C HIS A 218 -0.63 9.06 5.78
N GLY A 219 -1.76 8.47 5.38
CA GLY A 219 -1.99 7.96 4.02
C GLY A 219 -2.79 8.98 3.21
N GLN A 220 -2.42 9.21 1.96
CA GLN A 220 -3.18 10.11 1.09
C GLN A 220 -4.57 9.55 0.78
N GLY A 221 -5.55 10.43 0.76
CA GLY A 221 -6.82 10.17 0.10
C GLY A 221 -6.72 10.44 -1.40
N LEU A 222 -7.68 9.91 -2.15
CA LEU A 222 -7.75 10.11 -3.60
C LEU A 222 -9.17 10.34 -4.11
N TRP A 223 -9.25 11.03 -5.25
CA TRP A 223 -10.38 11.04 -6.16
C TRP A 223 -9.94 10.62 -7.55
N TRP A 224 -10.54 9.58 -8.08
CA TRP A 224 -10.49 9.26 -9.50
C TRP A 224 -11.79 9.73 -10.15
N LEU A 225 -11.68 10.66 -11.09
CA LEU A 225 -12.80 11.29 -11.77
C LEU A 225 -12.71 11.01 -13.26
N GLN A 226 -13.66 10.27 -13.81
CA GLN A 226 -13.78 10.11 -15.25
C GLN A 226 -14.53 11.31 -15.84
N VAL A 227 -13.90 11.98 -16.80
CA VAL A 227 -14.51 13.09 -17.54
C VAL A 227 -14.83 12.65 -18.96
N THR A 228 -16.08 12.87 -19.38
CA THR A 228 -16.52 12.70 -20.74
C THR A 228 -16.92 14.06 -21.33
N LEU A 229 -16.22 14.48 -22.39
CA LEU A 229 -16.54 15.67 -23.17
C LEU A 229 -17.23 15.27 -24.48
N THR A 230 -18.33 15.93 -24.80
CA THR A 230 -19.07 15.73 -26.06
C THR A 230 -19.08 17.03 -26.86
N GLY A 231 -18.50 16.97 -28.05
CA GLY A 231 -18.46 18.05 -29.03
C GLY A 231 -19.01 17.57 -30.38
N LYS A 232 -18.34 17.94 -31.47
CA LYS A 232 -18.77 17.59 -32.82
C LYS A 232 -17.58 17.22 -33.71
N ASP A 233 -17.62 16.01 -34.29
CA ASP A 233 -16.65 15.60 -35.31
C ASP A 233 -16.77 16.52 -36.53
N ALA A 234 -15.63 17.00 -36.99
CA ALA A 234 -15.57 17.87 -38.17
C ALA A 234 -14.23 17.73 -38.91
N HIS A 235 -14.21 18.07 -40.18
CA HIS A 235 -12.98 18.04 -40.99
C HIS A 235 -12.00 19.16 -40.55
N THR A 236 -10.77 18.79 -40.23
CA THR A 236 -9.75 19.72 -39.70
C THR A 236 -9.39 20.84 -40.66
N GLY A 237 -9.41 20.60 -41.99
CA GLY A 237 -9.02 21.58 -43.00
C GLY A 237 -10.17 22.50 -43.46
N SER A 238 -11.40 21.97 -43.55
CA SER A 238 -12.53 22.72 -44.13
C SER A 238 -13.45 23.37 -43.10
N THR A 239 -13.35 23.02 -41.82
CA THR A 239 -14.19 23.62 -40.78
C THR A 239 -13.52 24.89 -40.22
N PRO A 240 -14.14 26.08 -40.37
CA PRO A 240 -13.58 27.31 -39.80
C PRO A 240 -13.43 27.25 -38.28
N MET A 241 -12.40 27.94 -37.74
CA MET A 241 -12.08 27.87 -36.30
C MET A 241 -13.29 28.23 -35.40
N ALA A 242 -14.05 29.27 -35.75
CA ALA A 242 -15.21 29.72 -34.99
C ALA A 242 -16.42 28.75 -34.98
N MET A 243 -16.40 27.72 -35.84
CA MET A 243 -17.50 26.74 -35.94
C MET A 243 -17.14 25.38 -35.32
N ARG A 244 -15.96 25.28 -34.67
CA ARG A 244 -15.47 24.04 -34.11
C ARG A 244 -16.01 23.84 -32.70
N VAL A 245 -16.49 22.63 -32.40
CA VAL A 245 -16.84 22.15 -31.04
C VAL A 245 -15.91 21.01 -30.72
N ASN A 246 -14.69 21.38 -30.28
CA ASN A 246 -13.53 20.50 -30.22
C ASN A 246 -13.32 19.92 -28.82
N ALA A 247 -13.72 18.66 -28.60
CA ALA A 247 -13.54 17.95 -27.32
C ALA A 247 -12.06 17.78 -26.95
N GLY A 248 -11.16 17.66 -27.93
CA GLY A 248 -9.72 17.57 -27.68
C GLY A 248 -9.13 18.86 -27.12
N LEU A 249 -9.62 20.05 -27.53
CA LEU A 249 -9.21 21.30 -26.93
C LEU A 249 -9.73 21.43 -25.49
N GLY A 250 -10.97 21.01 -25.25
CA GLY A 250 -11.55 20.98 -23.89
C GLY A 250 -10.72 20.09 -22.96
N MET A 251 -10.37 18.89 -23.41
CA MET A 251 -9.51 17.97 -22.65
C MET A 251 -8.15 18.58 -22.32
N ALA A 252 -7.46 19.21 -23.29
CA ALA A 252 -6.16 19.83 -23.07
C ALA A 252 -6.22 20.93 -22.01
N ARG A 253 -7.25 21.79 -22.05
CA ARG A 253 -7.45 22.86 -21.05
C ARG A 253 -7.77 22.31 -19.66
N ILE A 254 -8.55 21.25 -19.56
CA ILE A 254 -8.85 20.60 -18.28
C ILE A 254 -7.60 19.92 -17.71
N ILE A 255 -6.75 19.30 -18.53
CA ILE A 255 -5.46 18.73 -18.08
C ILE A 255 -4.57 19.83 -17.48
N GLU A 256 -4.50 21.00 -18.12
CA GLU A 256 -3.77 22.14 -17.57
C GLU A 256 -4.38 22.63 -16.26
N ALA A 257 -5.70 22.71 -16.17
CA ALA A 257 -6.40 23.06 -14.92
C ALA A 257 -6.09 22.09 -13.78
N VAL A 258 -6.06 20.76 -14.06
CA VAL A 258 -5.66 19.72 -13.07
C VAL A 258 -4.25 20.01 -12.52
N HIS A 259 -3.30 20.31 -13.40
CA HIS A 259 -1.94 20.67 -12.98
C HIS A 259 -1.93 21.95 -12.11
N CYS A 260 -2.59 23.01 -12.53
CA CYS A 260 -2.65 24.27 -11.78
C CYS A 260 -3.31 24.08 -10.41
N ILE A 261 -4.41 23.33 -10.35
CA ILE A 261 -5.09 23.02 -9.09
C ILE A 261 -4.13 22.29 -8.13
N ALA A 262 -3.42 21.28 -8.60
CA ALA A 262 -2.46 20.55 -7.77
C ALA A 262 -1.31 21.45 -7.30
N MET A 263 -0.78 22.31 -8.15
CA MET A 263 0.28 23.26 -7.80
C MET A 263 -0.17 24.31 -6.77
N ASP A 264 -1.41 24.76 -6.83
CA ASP A 264 -1.96 25.74 -5.87
C ASP A 264 -2.22 25.13 -4.48
N HIS A 265 -2.26 23.80 -4.37
CA HIS A 265 -2.46 23.06 -3.12
C HIS A 265 -1.18 22.41 -2.57
N GLN A 266 0.01 22.79 -3.10
CA GLN A 266 1.30 22.33 -2.58
C GLN A 266 1.49 22.74 -1.10
N PRO A 267 2.35 22.03 -0.31
CA PRO A 267 3.21 20.92 -0.76
C PRO A 267 2.55 19.55 -0.75
N ASP A 268 1.32 19.40 -0.24
CA ASP A 268 0.76 18.13 0.17
C ASP A 268 -0.25 17.52 -0.84
N ALA A 269 -0.39 18.13 -2.04
CA ALA A 269 -1.33 17.67 -3.04
C ALA A 269 -0.64 17.31 -4.35
N VAL A 270 -1.15 16.25 -5.01
CA VAL A 270 -0.72 15.88 -6.35
C VAL A 270 -1.92 15.67 -7.25
N GLY A 271 -1.74 15.85 -8.57
CA GLY A 271 -2.81 15.64 -9.55
C GLY A 271 -2.26 15.35 -10.93
N ALA A 272 -2.89 14.40 -11.62
CA ALA A 272 -2.51 14.03 -12.98
C ALA A 272 -3.69 13.48 -13.78
N VAL A 273 -3.52 13.40 -15.10
CA VAL A 273 -4.39 12.66 -16.01
C VAL A 273 -3.58 11.52 -16.60
N GLY A 274 -3.82 10.30 -16.11
CA GLY A 274 -3.08 9.09 -16.53
C GLY A 274 -3.70 8.35 -17.73
N GLN A 275 -4.99 8.54 -17.97
CA GLN A 275 -5.72 7.92 -19.07
C GLN A 275 -6.43 8.99 -19.91
N ALA A 276 -6.22 8.99 -21.24
CA ALA A 276 -6.86 9.92 -22.14
C ALA A 276 -7.14 9.29 -23.50
N ASN A 277 -8.38 9.41 -23.95
CA ASN A 277 -8.85 8.86 -25.22
C ASN A 277 -9.62 9.92 -26.02
N LEU A 278 -9.27 10.08 -27.29
CA LEU A 278 -9.97 10.91 -28.25
C LEU A 278 -10.72 10.07 -29.27
N PHE A 279 -11.87 10.54 -29.69
CA PHE A 279 -12.68 9.86 -30.71
C PHE A 279 -13.04 10.84 -31.83
N PRO A 280 -12.96 10.40 -33.09
CA PRO A 280 -12.63 9.06 -33.59
C PRO A 280 -11.12 8.78 -33.66
N ASN A 281 -10.25 9.64 -33.13
CA ASN A 281 -8.80 9.52 -33.13
C ASN A 281 -8.20 9.42 -34.54
N SER A 282 -8.61 10.33 -35.42
CA SER A 282 -8.17 10.41 -36.81
C SER A 282 -7.45 11.72 -37.08
N ARG A 283 -6.37 11.67 -37.88
CA ARG A 283 -5.46 12.82 -38.13
C ARG A 283 -6.13 14.05 -38.71
N ASN A 284 -7.21 13.88 -39.46
CA ASN A 284 -7.92 14.94 -40.17
C ASN A 284 -9.36 15.17 -39.69
N VAL A 285 -9.66 14.71 -38.48
CA VAL A 285 -10.96 14.91 -37.82
C VAL A 285 -10.75 15.67 -36.52
N ILE A 286 -11.50 16.73 -36.31
CA ILE A 286 -11.63 17.42 -35.02
C ILE A 286 -12.40 16.47 -34.12
N PRO A 287 -11.85 16.04 -32.93
CA PRO A 287 -12.52 15.04 -32.12
C PRO A 287 -13.82 15.58 -31.49
N GLY A 288 -14.92 14.87 -31.73
CA GLY A 288 -16.23 15.17 -31.16
C GLY A 288 -16.46 14.53 -29.81
N LYS A 289 -15.55 13.64 -29.33
CA LYS A 289 -15.62 13.08 -27.98
C LYS A 289 -14.23 12.90 -27.40
N ALA A 290 -14.08 13.22 -26.10
CA ALA A 290 -12.90 12.89 -25.31
C ALA A 290 -13.33 12.21 -23.99
N VAL A 291 -12.61 11.18 -23.59
CA VAL A 291 -12.79 10.50 -22.30
C VAL A 291 -11.46 10.37 -21.62
N PHE A 292 -11.33 10.83 -20.39
CA PHE A 292 -10.08 10.82 -19.65
C PHE A 292 -10.34 10.69 -18.15
N CYS A 293 -9.34 10.20 -17.41
CA CYS A 293 -9.42 9.99 -15.97
C CYS A 293 -8.42 10.88 -15.24
N ILE A 294 -8.90 11.61 -14.26
CA ILE A 294 -8.14 12.48 -13.37
C ILE A 294 -7.90 11.74 -12.06
N ASP A 295 -6.67 11.81 -11.56
CA ASP A 295 -6.26 11.34 -10.23
C ASP A 295 -5.82 12.56 -9.41
N PHE A 296 -6.57 12.88 -8.35
CA PHE A 296 -6.17 13.83 -7.32
C PHE A 296 -5.89 13.10 -6.02
N ARG A 297 -4.78 13.48 -5.34
CA ARG A 297 -4.44 12.94 -4.02
C ARG A 297 -4.01 14.03 -3.05
N SER A 298 -4.35 13.87 -1.77
CA SER A 298 -3.90 14.72 -0.68
C SER A 298 -4.06 13.98 0.67
N PRO A 299 -3.19 14.21 1.67
CA PRO A 299 -3.38 13.75 3.04
C PRO A 299 -4.45 14.55 3.81
N ASP A 300 -4.93 15.64 3.24
CA ASP A 300 -5.91 16.55 3.82
C ASP A 300 -7.24 16.47 3.06
N LEU A 301 -8.31 16.05 3.77
CA LEU A 301 -9.63 15.87 3.19
C LEU A 301 -10.25 17.19 2.70
N GLU A 302 -10.00 18.31 3.40
CA GLU A 302 -10.54 19.61 3.01
C GLU A 302 -9.87 20.07 1.71
N LYS A 303 -8.53 19.93 1.59
CA LYS A 303 -7.80 20.21 0.35
C LYS A 303 -8.29 19.32 -0.78
N LEU A 304 -8.41 18.01 -0.56
CA LEU A 304 -8.86 17.06 -1.57
C LEU A 304 -10.28 17.40 -2.07
N THR A 305 -11.17 17.79 -1.17
CA THR A 305 -12.53 18.25 -1.50
C THR A 305 -12.51 19.56 -2.27
N SER A 306 -11.63 20.51 -1.87
CA SER A 306 -11.44 21.77 -2.56
C SER A 306 -10.94 21.59 -3.99
N MET A 307 -9.94 20.71 -4.19
CA MET A 307 -9.40 20.39 -5.52
C MET A 307 -10.49 19.85 -6.45
N ARG A 308 -11.31 18.92 -5.97
CA ARG A 308 -12.44 18.39 -6.73
C ARG A 308 -13.46 19.46 -7.09
N SER A 309 -13.90 20.25 -6.12
CA SER A 309 -14.92 21.28 -6.33
C SER A 309 -14.44 22.35 -7.33
N ARG A 310 -13.17 22.73 -7.23
CA ARG A 310 -12.55 23.68 -8.15
C ARG A 310 -12.46 23.11 -9.57
N LEU A 311 -12.06 21.82 -9.70
CA LEU A 311 -12.04 21.16 -11.01
C LEU A 311 -13.42 21.13 -11.65
N GLU A 312 -14.48 20.76 -10.91
CA GLU A 312 -15.85 20.70 -11.41
C GLU A 312 -16.30 22.07 -11.94
N ALA A 313 -15.98 23.15 -11.23
CA ALA A 313 -16.29 24.53 -11.65
C ALA A 313 -15.52 24.94 -12.91
N GLU A 314 -14.18 24.81 -12.90
CA GLU A 314 -13.32 25.21 -14.04
C GLU A 314 -13.62 24.37 -15.29
N ALA A 315 -13.87 23.06 -15.14
CA ALA A 315 -14.22 22.20 -16.25
C ALA A 315 -15.57 22.55 -16.87
N ALA A 316 -16.55 22.95 -16.05
CA ALA A 316 -17.85 23.42 -16.52
C ALA A 316 -17.73 24.76 -17.30
N GLU A 317 -16.89 25.68 -16.82
CA GLU A 317 -16.60 26.95 -17.52
C GLU A 317 -15.92 26.70 -18.88
N ILE A 318 -14.90 25.82 -18.91
CA ILE A 318 -14.20 25.44 -20.15
C ILE A 318 -15.18 24.80 -21.14
N ALA A 319 -16.03 23.90 -20.67
CA ALA A 319 -17.03 23.24 -21.52
C ALA A 319 -18.04 24.25 -22.10
N ALA A 320 -18.55 25.15 -21.27
CA ALA A 320 -19.50 26.20 -21.69
C ALA A 320 -18.87 27.14 -22.75
N GLU A 321 -17.63 27.59 -22.53
CA GLU A 321 -16.91 28.47 -23.47
C GLU A 321 -16.70 27.81 -24.84
N LEU A 322 -16.42 26.50 -24.85
CA LEU A 322 -16.16 25.73 -26.07
C LEU A 322 -17.43 25.08 -26.69
N GLY A 323 -18.58 25.28 -26.07
CA GLY A 323 -19.87 24.70 -26.51
C GLY A 323 -19.91 23.17 -26.36
N LEU A 324 -19.17 22.61 -25.42
CA LEU A 324 -19.09 21.17 -25.16
C LEU A 324 -20.13 20.72 -24.16
N GLY A 325 -20.64 19.49 -24.34
CA GLY A 325 -21.26 18.73 -23.25
C GLY A 325 -20.17 18.17 -22.33
N ILE A 326 -20.43 18.16 -21.02
CA ILE A 326 -19.52 17.61 -20.02
C ILE A 326 -20.27 16.71 -19.03
N GLU A 327 -19.66 15.60 -18.68
CA GLU A 327 -20.07 14.69 -17.61
C GLU A 327 -18.84 14.33 -16.79
N ILE A 328 -18.93 14.40 -15.46
CA ILE A 328 -17.85 14.06 -14.52
C ILE A 328 -18.41 13.02 -13.55
N GLU A 329 -17.83 11.82 -13.57
CA GLU A 329 -18.26 10.70 -12.73
C GLU A 329 -17.13 10.28 -11.79
N PRO A 330 -17.38 10.13 -10.48
CA PRO A 330 -16.41 9.53 -9.58
C PRO A 330 -16.32 8.01 -9.86
N VAL A 331 -15.12 7.54 -10.21
CA VAL A 331 -14.84 6.13 -10.47
C VAL A 331 -13.99 5.47 -9.38
N GLY A 332 -13.45 6.27 -8.45
CA GLY A 332 -12.75 5.82 -7.25
C GLY A 332 -12.65 6.94 -6.22
N HIS A 333 -12.77 6.57 -4.96
CA HIS A 333 -12.61 7.49 -3.83
C HIS A 333 -12.10 6.75 -2.60
N PHE A 334 -11.17 7.41 -1.91
CA PHE A 334 -10.64 6.96 -0.64
C PHE A 334 -10.34 8.20 0.23
N ASP A 335 -10.85 8.23 1.46
CA ASP A 335 -10.54 9.31 2.39
C ASP A 335 -9.10 9.21 2.89
N PRO A 336 -8.43 10.36 3.16
CA PRO A 336 -7.13 10.34 3.80
C PRO A 336 -7.19 9.65 5.18
N VAL A 337 -6.09 9.02 5.54
CA VAL A 337 -5.94 8.34 6.85
C VAL A 337 -4.89 9.07 7.67
N THR A 338 -5.23 9.44 8.91
CA THR A 338 -4.25 9.88 9.90
C THR A 338 -3.88 8.69 10.77
N PHE A 339 -2.59 8.36 10.83
CA PHE A 339 -2.12 7.28 11.69
C PHE A 339 -2.06 7.72 13.16
N ASP A 340 -2.07 6.74 14.05
CA ASP A 340 -2.15 6.97 15.49
C ASP A 340 -0.91 7.73 16.00
N PRO A 341 -1.07 8.92 16.65
CA PRO A 341 0.04 9.77 17.04
C PRO A 341 0.95 9.13 18.09
N ASP A 342 0.43 8.27 18.96
CA ASP A 342 1.24 7.59 19.99
C ASP A 342 2.13 6.53 19.33
N LEU A 343 1.60 5.78 18.35
CA LEU A 343 2.39 4.81 17.59
C LEU A 343 3.40 5.50 16.66
N VAL A 344 3.03 6.62 16.03
CA VAL A 344 3.96 7.47 15.27
C VAL A 344 5.10 7.95 16.18
N GLY A 345 4.77 8.36 17.43
CA GLY A 345 5.75 8.72 18.45
C GLY A 345 6.69 7.56 18.83
N LYS A 346 6.18 6.33 18.93
CA LYS A 346 7.00 5.13 19.20
C LYS A 346 7.97 4.82 18.06
N VAL A 347 7.52 4.90 16.79
CA VAL A 347 8.37 4.70 15.60
C VAL A 347 9.49 5.75 15.57
N ARG A 348 9.15 7.04 15.76
CA ARG A 348 10.13 8.13 15.79
C ARG A 348 11.14 7.93 16.91
N GLY A 349 10.69 7.65 18.12
CA GLY A 349 11.55 7.40 19.27
C GLY A 349 12.45 6.17 19.10
N ALA A 350 11.99 5.13 18.38
CA ALA A 350 12.80 3.97 18.04
C ALA A 350 13.93 4.36 17.05
N ALA A 351 13.62 5.11 15.99
CA ALA A 351 14.60 5.60 15.04
C ALA A 351 15.67 6.48 15.71
N GLU A 352 15.25 7.43 16.56
CA GLU A 352 16.14 8.29 17.35
C GLU A 352 17.07 7.47 18.26
N LYS A 353 16.51 6.53 19.00
CA LYS A 353 17.24 5.68 19.95
C LYS A 353 18.29 4.82 19.28
N LEU A 354 18.01 4.35 18.06
CA LEU A 354 18.93 3.55 17.26
C LEU A 354 19.92 4.40 16.45
N GLY A 355 19.73 5.72 16.39
CA GLY A 355 20.59 6.64 15.64
C GLY A 355 20.37 6.64 14.14
N TYR A 356 19.24 6.12 13.66
CA TYR A 356 18.88 6.16 12.24
C TYR A 356 18.39 7.54 11.82
N SER A 357 18.87 8.01 10.67
CA SER A 357 18.36 9.24 10.05
C SER A 357 16.91 9.04 9.63
N HIS A 358 16.02 9.97 10.04
CA HIS A 358 14.59 9.82 9.79
C HIS A 358 13.92 11.17 9.48
N MET A 359 12.71 11.08 8.93
CA MET A 359 11.82 12.22 8.73
C MET A 359 10.37 11.76 8.77
N ASP A 360 9.47 12.70 9.07
CA ASP A 360 8.04 12.45 8.88
C ASP A 360 7.72 12.42 7.38
N ILE A 361 6.85 11.48 6.97
CA ILE A 361 6.46 11.31 5.57
C ILE A 361 4.96 10.98 5.47
N VAL A 362 4.39 11.26 4.31
CA VAL A 362 3.04 10.86 3.94
C VAL A 362 3.12 9.72 2.93
N SER A 363 2.36 8.63 3.14
CA SER A 363 2.26 7.59 2.11
C SER A 363 1.49 8.08 0.90
N GLY A 364 2.11 8.00 -0.28
CA GLY A 364 1.47 8.28 -1.56
C GLY A 364 0.61 7.14 -2.10
N ALA A 365 0.76 5.93 -1.54
CA ALA A 365 0.03 4.73 -1.92
C ALA A 365 -1.01 4.34 -0.86
N GLY A 366 -1.99 3.53 -1.25
CA GLY A 366 -2.87 2.84 -0.31
C GLY A 366 -2.17 1.59 0.21
N HIS A 367 -2.46 1.22 1.47
CA HIS A 367 -1.91 0.03 2.13
C HIS A 367 -2.97 -0.59 3.02
N ASP A 368 -2.83 -1.86 3.37
CA ASP A 368 -3.73 -2.55 4.31
C ASP A 368 -3.85 -1.79 5.64
N ALA A 369 -2.76 -1.18 6.11
CA ALA A 369 -2.75 -0.31 7.28
C ALA A 369 -3.82 0.79 7.23
N CYS A 370 -4.16 1.30 6.04
CA CYS A 370 -5.19 2.34 5.88
C CYS A 370 -6.59 1.86 6.25
N TRP A 371 -6.91 0.58 5.96
CA TRP A 371 -8.17 0.00 6.39
C TRP A 371 -8.15 -0.38 7.87
N ILE A 372 -7.05 -0.94 8.36
CA ILE A 372 -6.92 -1.36 9.76
C ILE A 372 -6.92 -0.16 10.71
N ALA A 373 -6.43 1.00 10.28
CA ALA A 373 -6.51 2.25 11.05
C ALA A 373 -7.95 2.68 11.41
N LYS A 374 -8.96 2.15 10.72
CA LYS A 374 -10.37 2.36 11.07
C LYS A 374 -10.83 1.52 12.28
N LEU A 375 -10.08 0.48 12.63
CA LEU A 375 -10.43 -0.48 13.68
C LEU A 375 -9.56 -0.36 14.93
N ALA A 376 -8.28 -0.02 14.74
CA ALA A 376 -7.28 -0.04 15.81
C ALA A 376 -6.18 1.01 15.57
N PRO A 377 -5.47 1.44 16.62
CA PRO A 377 -4.27 2.25 16.47
C PRO A 377 -3.29 1.61 15.48
N THR A 378 -2.90 2.36 14.46
CA THR A 378 -2.08 1.84 13.34
C THR A 378 -1.02 2.86 12.96
N VAL A 379 0.16 2.38 12.53
CA VAL A 379 1.25 3.20 11.99
C VAL A 379 2.01 2.43 10.92
N MET A 380 2.61 3.16 9.99
CA MET A 380 3.55 2.61 9.02
C MET A 380 4.96 3.15 9.22
N ILE A 381 5.92 2.36 8.81
CA ILE A 381 7.35 2.68 8.74
C ILE A 381 7.77 2.51 7.29
N MET A 382 8.46 3.49 6.73
CA MET A 382 9.00 3.37 5.38
C MET A 382 10.52 3.33 5.39
N CYS A 383 11.09 2.52 4.50
CA CYS A 383 12.48 2.60 4.11
C CYS A 383 12.60 3.05 2.64
N PRO A 384 13.74 3.64 2.24
CA PRO A 384 13.93 4.09 0.86
C PRO A 384 13.86 2.93 -0.15
N CYS A 385 13.53 3.25 -1.39
CA CYS A 385 13.74 2.39 -2.56
C CYS A 385 14.53 3.14 -3.62
N GLU A 386 15.39 2.44 -4.35
CA GLU A 386 16.32 3.04 -5.32
C GLU A 386 15.56 3.73 -6.45
N GLY A 387 15.85 5.01 -6.65
CA GLY A 387 15.20 5.85 -7.65
C GLY A 387 13.69 6.02 -7.45
N GLY A 388 13.14 5.65 -6.30
CA GLY A 388 11.71 5.69 -6.02
C GLY A 388 10.88 4.71 -6.86
N LEU A 389 11.52 3.69 -7.43
CA LEU A 389 10.84 2.71 -8.29
C LEU A 389 10.01 1.73 -7.45
N SER A 390 8.76 1.54 -7.83
CA SER A 390 7.88 0.46 -7.39
C SER A 390 6.94 0.02 -8.53
N HIS A 391 6.23 -1.11 -8.38
CA HIS A 391 5.43 -1.72 -9.44
C HIS A 391 6.24 -1.94 -10.73
N ASN A 392 7.52 -2.23 -10.57
CA ASN A 392 8.49 -2.38 -11.64
C ASN A 392 9.50 -3.49 -11.27
N GLU A 393 9.86 -4.33 -12.22
CA GLU A 393 10.82 -5.41 -11.97
C GLU A 393 12.24 -4.91 -11.61
N ALA A 394 12.55 -3.64 -11.86
CA ALA A 394 13.81 -3.00 -11.46
C ALA A 394 13.76 -2.37 -10.05
N GLU A 395 12.68 -2.57 -9.30
CA GLU A 395 12.58 -2.15 -7.90
C GLU A 395 13.74 -2.73 -7.08
N ALA A 396 14.39 -1.89 -6.31
CA ALA A 396 15.52 -2.28 -5.49
C ALA A 396 15.56 -1.51 -4.16
N ILE A 397 16.03 -2.19 -3.11
CA ILE A 397 16.41 -1.62 -1.83
C ILE A 397 17.79 -2.14 -1.43
N THR A 398 18.40 -1.55 -0.41
CA THR A 398 19.65 -2.07 0.14
C THR A 398 19.40 -2.94 1.38
N PRO A 399 20.28 -3.92 1.67
CA PRO A 399 20.22 -4.68 2.92
C PRO A 399 20.21 -3.79 4.17
N ASP A 400 20.97 -2.67 4.13
CA ASP A 400 21.05 -1.72 5.24
C ASP A 400 19.72 -0.99 5.47
N TRP A 401 18.98 -0.63 4.41
CA TRP A 401 17.65 -0.01 4.55
C TRP A 401 16.62 -0.99 5.09
N ALA A 402 16.61 -2.22 4.56
CA ALA A 402 15.73 -3.28 5.07
C ALA A 402 15.98 -3.55 6.56
N ARG A 403 17.25 -3.67 6.94
CA ARG A 403 17.65 -3.84 8.34
C ARG A 403 17.24 -2.67 9.21
N ALA A 404 17.50 -1.42 8.79
CA ALA A 404 17.15 -0.23 9.55
C ALA A 404 15.64 -0.15 9.81
N GLY A 405 14.82 -0.40 8.78
CA GLY A 405 13.37 -0.48 8.91
C GLY A 405 12.91 -1.56 9.89
N CYS A 406 13.51 -2.75 9.79
CA CYS A 406 13.17 -3.88 10.67
C CYS A 406 13.65 -3.67 12.12
N ASP A 407 14.81 -3.02 12.35
CA ASP A 407 15.27 -2.64 13.70
C ASP A 407 14.30 -1.65 14.36
N VAL A 408 13.84 -0.64 13.63
CA VAL A 408 12.85 0.32 14.12
C VAL A 408 11.52 -0.38 14.41
N LEU A 409 11.08 -1.28 13.53
CA LEU A 409 9.89 -2.10 13.73
C LEU A 409 9.99 -2.95 15.00
N LEU A 410 11.11 -3.65 15.22
CA LEU A 410 11.36 -4.46 16.43
C LEU A 410 11.18 -3.61 17.69
N HIS A 411 11.81 -2.42 17.77
CA HIS A 411 11.72 -1.57 18.93
C HIS A 411 10.32 -1.02 19.18
N ALA A 412 9.63 -0.56 18.14
CA ALA A 412 8.29 0.00 18.25
C ALA A 412 7.27 -1.09 18.67
N VAL A 413 7.40 -2.30 18.11
CA VAL A 413 6.56 -3.46 18.46
C VAL A 413 6.81 -3.91 19.88
N LEU A 414 8.07 -4.01 20.33
CA LEU A 414 8.41 -4.38 21.70
C LEU A 414 7.88 -3.37 22.74
N ASP A 415 7.88 -2.09 22.38
CA ASP A 415 7.29 -1.06 23.24
C ASP A 415 5.76 -1.22 23.34
N ALA A 416 5.07 -1.50 22.23
CA ALA A 416 3.63 -1.71 22.22
C ALA A 416 3.21 -3.05 22.85
N ALA A 417 4.01 -4.11 22.69
CA ALA A 417 3.74 -5.43 23.25
C ALA A 417 4.15 -5.60 24.71
N GLU A 418 4.84 -4.61 25.29
CA GLU A 418 5.30 -4.53 26.68
C GLU A 418 6.26 -5.68 27.06
N ILE A 419 7.57 -5.39 27.12
CA ILE A 419 8.57 -6.39 27.53
C ILE A 419 8.36 -6.78 28.99
N VAL A 420 8.31 -8.09 29.25
CA VAL A 420 8.29 -8.65 30.60
C VAL A 420 9.72 -8.96 31.05
N ARG A 421 10.12 -8.38 32.19
CA ARG A 421 11.44 -8.58 32.80
C ARG A 421 11.51 -9.82 33.67
#